data_8e457243f7d32640a474d34d888aadd6
#
_entry.id   8e457243f7d32640a474d34d888aadd6
#
_cell.length_a   1.000
_cell.length_b   1.000
_cell.length_c   1.000
_cell.angle_alpha   90.00
_cell.angle_beta   90.00
_cell.angle_gamma   90.00
#
_symmetry.space_group_name_H-M   'P 1'
#
loop_
_entity.id
_entity.type
_entity.pdbx_description
1 polymer ?
#
loop_
_entity_poly.entity_id
_entity_poly.type
_entity_poly.pdbx_seq_one_letter_code
_entity_poly.pdbx_strand_id
1 'polypeptide(L)'
;DDAAVDQAIRDNDLVSKFTCLDNPSADQVASWLDEGLVVARFSKRMEFGQRALGNRSILADPRRWESVERINSKIKYRDFWMPFTPSMMKEEADRLIENPKGLYSPFMTLAFDLKQEFRLAIPAAQHPSDKTVRPQMLKREDNPGYYDIIAAFRERTGLGVVLNTSFNLHGEPIVESPEDAISTFLRSDIDVLLFDHVAISRSNPSS
;
A
#
# COMPACT_ATOMS: atom_id res chain seq x y z
N ASP A 1 3.48 19.45 5.14
CA ASP A 1 2.13 19.92 5.51
C ASP A 1 1.26 20.02 4.27
N ASP A 2 -0.05 20.24 4.43
CA ASP A 2 -1.02 20.25 3.34
C ASP A 2 -0.72 21.40 2.36
N ALA A 3 -0.26 22.53 2.85
CA ALA A 3 0.10 23.68 2.01
C ALA A 3 1.25 23.36 1.03
N ALA A 4 2.23 22.56 1.45
CA ALA A 4 3.30 22.11 0.57
C ALA A 4 2.78 21.13 -0.51
N VAL A 5 1.85 20.25 -0.15
CA VAL A 5 1.19 19.35 -1.11
C VAL A 5 0.40 20.16 -2.15
N ASP A 6 -0.41 21.14 -1.70
CA ASP A 6 -1.19 22.00 -2.59
C ASP A 6 -0.30 22.83 -3.53
N GLN A 7 0.83 23.32 -3.02
CA GLN A 7 1.79 24.05 -3.85
C GLN A 7 2.40 23.12 -4.91
N ALA A 8 2.85 21.93 -4.53
CA ALA A 8 3.43 20.97 -5.46
C ALA A 8 2.42 20.52 -6.54
N ILE A 9 1.13 20.38 -6.20
CA ILE A 9 0.04 20.08 -7.14
C ILE A 9 -0.12 21.20 -8.15
N ARG A 10 -0.12 22.47 -7.71
CA ARG A 10 -0.22 23.64 -8.59
C ARG A 10 1.00 23.77 -9.51
N ASP A 11 2.20 23.63 -8.97
CA ASP A 11 3.46 23.79 -9.73
C ASP A 11 3.60 22.75 -10.85
N ASN A 12 2.97 21.58 -10.70
CA ASN A 12 2.95 20.52 -11.71
C ASN A 12 1.70 20.52 -12.60
N ASP A 13 0.78 21.46 -12.39
CA ASP A 13 -0.48 21.59 -13.13
C ASP A 13 -1.28 20.26 -13.16
N LEU A 14 -1.39 19.60 -12.00
CA LEU A 14 -2.00 18.27 -11.93
C LEU A 14 -3.52 18.32 -12.07
N VAL A 15 -4.15 19.40 -11.60
CA VAL A 15 -5.61 19.58 -11.68
C VAL A 15 -6.13 19.61 -13.12
N SER A 16 -5.32 20.11 -14.07
CA SER A 16 -5.71 20.12 -15.49
C SER A 16 -5.52 18.76 -16.18
N LYS A 17 -4.65 17.90 -15.62
CA LYS A 17 -4.20 16.65 -16.25
C LYS A 17 -4.85 15.40 -15.68
N PHE A 18 -5.32 15.47 -14.44
CA PHE A 18 -5.78 14.31 -13.68
C PHE A 18 -7.07 14.64 -12.91
N THR A 19 -7.79 13.60 -12.54
CA THR A 19 -8.94 13.75 -11.63
C THR A 19 -8.43 13.93 -10.21
N CYS A 20 -8.83 15.03 -9.56
CA CYS A 20 -8.56 15.30 -8.16
C CYS A 20 -9.82 15.08 -7.33
N LEU A 21 -9.68 14.35 -6.22
CA LEU A 21 -10.73 14.11 -5.26
C LEU A 21 -10.30 14.64 -3.89
N ASP A 22 -11.05 15.59 -3.36
CA ASP A 22 -10.80 16.17 -2.04
C ASP A 22 -11.27 15.23 -0.93
N ASN A 23 -10.44 15.09 0.11
CA ASN A 23 -10.74 14.33 1.33
C ASN A 23 -11.29 12.92 1.07
N PRO A 24 -10.58 12.06 0.29
CA PRO A 24 -11.06 10.71 0.02
C PRO A 24 -11.23 9.92 1.33
N SER A 25 -12.38 9.27 1.47
CA SER A 25 -12.64 8.42 2.63
C SER A 25 -11.80 7.13 2.57
N ALA A 26 -11.62 6.48 3.72
CA ALA A 26 -10.98 5.15 3.77
C ALA A 26 -11.72 4.12 2.92
N ASP A 27 -13.05 4.21 2.84
CA ASP A 27 -13.88 3.33 2.01
C ASP A 27 -13.66 3.58 0.51
N GLN A 28 -13.48 4.83 0.10
CA GLN A 28 -13.13 5.16 -1.29
C GLN A 28 -11.77 4.57 -1.67
N VAL A 29 -10.76 4.69 -0.80
CA VAL A 29 -9.43 4.10 -1.03
C VAL A 29 -9.52 2.56 -1.09
N ALA A 30 -10.30 1.96 -0.20
CA ALA A 30 -10.55 0.53 -0.20
C ALA A 30 -11.26 0.05 -1.48
N SER A 31 -12.19 0.85 -2.03
CA SER A 31 -12.82 0.58 -3.32
C SER A 31 -11.79 0.50 -4.45
N TRP A 32 -10.91 1.49 -4.55
CA TRP A 32 -9.86 1.48 -5.56
C TRP A 32 -8.96 0.25 -5.48
N LEU A 33 -8.57 -0.14 -4.26
CA LEU A 33 -7.78 -1.36 -4.06
C LEU A 33 -8.54 -2.61 -4.48
N ASP A 34 -9.84 -2.72 -4.14
CA ASP A 34 -10.70 -3.85 -4.50
C ASP A 34 -10.94 -3.94 -6.02
N GLU A 35 -10.99 -2.80 -6.71
CA GLU A 35 -11.02 -2.71 -8.17
C GLU A 35 -9.69 -3.11 -8.83
N GLY A 36 -8.61 -3.27 -8.07
CA GLY A 36 -7.28 -3.66 -8.52
C GLY A 36 -6.39 -2.47 -8.90
N LEU A 37 -6.74 -1.25 -8.47
CA LEU A 37 -5.89 -0.09 -8.69
C LEU A 37 -4.69 -0.12 -7.75
N VAL A 38 -3.57 0.44 -8.23
CA VAL A 38 -2.34 0.63 -7.45
C VAL A 38 -2.35 2.04 -6.86
N VAL A 39 -2.35 2.12 -5.53
CA VAL A 39 -2.44 3.38 -4.78
C VAL A 39 -1.10 3.68 -4.12
N ALA A 40 -0.49 4.81 -4.44
CA ALA A 40 0.67 5.33 -3.72
C ALA A 40 0.21 6.28 -2.62
N ARG A 41 0.51 5.95 -1.38
CA ARG A 41 0.16 6.76 -0.21
C ARG A 41 1.34 7.56 0.28
N PHE A 42 1.16 8.88 0.37
CA PHE A 42 2.08 9.83 0.98
C PHE A 42 1.36 10.57 2.11
N SER A 43 1.71 10.27 3.35
CA SER A 43 1.00 10.74 4.53
C SER A 43 2.00 11.16 5.61
N LYS A 44 1.71 12.22 6.35
CA LYS A 44 2.45 12.66 7.54
C LYS A 44 3.98 12.63 7.37
N ARG A 45 4.71 12.24 8.41
CA ARG A 45 6.16 12.01 8.37
C ARG A 45 6.46 10.63 7.79
N MET A 46 7.58 10.53 7.04
CA MET A 46 8.06 9.23 6.61
C MET A 46 8.50 8.36 7.80
N GLU A 47 8.53 7.08 7.58
CA GLU A 47 8.96 6.09 8.57
C GLU A 47 10.46 6.24 8.90
N PHE A 48 10.80 6.02 10.15
CA PHE A 48 12.20 5.91 10.56
C PHE A 48 12.72 4.50 10.28
N GLY A 49 13.47 4.35 9.21
CA GLY A 49 14.05 3.06 8.80
C GLY A 49 13.82 2.74 7.31
N GLN A 50 14.24 1.54 6.92
CA GLN A 50 14.26 1.12 5.51
C GLN A 50 12.92 0.56 4.99
N ARG A 51 11.91 0.45 5.83
CA ARG A 51 10.61 -0.16 5.47
C ARG A 51 9.52 0.90 5.37
N ALA A 52 8.75 0.85 4.29
CA ALA A 52 7.50 1.59 4.20
C ALA A 52 6.44 0.87 5.04
N LEU A 53 5.84 1.60 5.98
CA LEU A 53 4.88 1.07 6.95
C LEU A 53 3.52 1.79 6.86
N GLY A 54 3.21 2.35 5.70
CA GLY A 54 1.94 2.99 5.40
C GLY A 54 2.03 4.47 5.04
N ASN A 55 3.09 5.19 5.42
CA ASN A 55 3.20 6.63 5.13
C ASN A 55 3.91 6.94 3.80
N ARG A 56 4.81 6.07 3.36
CA ARG A 56 5.49 6.14 2.06
C ARG A 56 5.37 4.80 1.35
N SER A 57 4.13 4.42 1.04
CA SER A 57 3.77 3.06 0.62
C SER A 57 3.07 3.05 -0.73
N ILE A 58 3.36 2.02 -1.53
CA ILE A 58 2.54 1.60 -2.65
C ILE A 58 1.70 0.43 -2.18
N LEU A 59 0.39 0.57 -2.30
CA LEU A 59 -0.62 -0.36 -1.84
C LEU A 59 -1.32 -1.01 -3.04
N ALA A 60 -1.68 -2.28 -2.90
CA ALA A 60 -2.47 -3.01 -3.89
C ALA A 60 -3.26 -4.16 -3.24
N ASP A 61 -4.17 -4.74 -4.01
CA ASP A 61 -4.95 -5.91 -3.59
C ASP A 61 -4.03 -7.16 -3.51
N PRO A 62 -3.86 -7.78 -2.33
CA PRO A 62 -3.01 -8.95 -2.15
C PRO A 62 -3.59 -10.23 -2.77
N ARG A 63 -4.88 -10.24 -3.12
CA ARG A 63 -5.58 -11.39 -3.72
C ARG A 63 -5.23 -11.56 -5.21
N ARG A 64 -4.75 -10.49 -5.88
CA ARG A 64 -4.53 -10.43 -7.32
C ARG A 64 -3.05 -10.55 -7.66
N TRP A 65 -2.68 -11.61 -8.35
CA TRP A 65 -1.30 -11.79 -8.84
C TRP A 65 -0.92 -10.73 -9.88
N GLU A 66 -1.86 -10.26 -10.64
CA GLU A 66 -1.71 -9.18 -11.64
C GLU A 66 -1.15 -7.89 -11.01
N SER A 67 -1.48 -7.63 -9.74
CA SER A 67 -0.91 -6.51 -8.99
C SER A 67 0.62 -6.63 -8.84
N VAL A 68 1.13 -7.85 -8.59
CA VAL A 68 2.58 -8.14 -8.52
C VAL A 68 3.24 -7.88 -9.86
N GLU A 69 2.68 -8.44 -10.94
CA GLU A 69 3.23 -8.31 -12.28
C GLU A 69 3.30 -6.84 -12.69
N ARG A 70 2.23 -6.10 -12.44
CA ARG A 70 2.15 -4.69 -12.75
C ARG A 70 3.17 -3.86 -11.94
N ILE A 71 3.23 -4.04 -10.63
CA ILE A 71 4.18 -3.31 -9.76
C ILE A 71 5.62 -3.69 -10.14
N ASN A 72 5.91 -4.97 -10.41
CA ASN A 72 7.26 -5.39 -10.80
C ASN A 72 7.67 -4.88 -12.17
N SER A 73 6.81 -5.00 -13.18
CA SER A 73 7.17 -4.63 -14.55
C SER A 73 7.25 -3.12 -14.78
N LYS A 74 6.48 -2.33 -14.03
CA LYS A 74 6.27 -0.89 -14.31
C LYS A 74 6.82 0.06 -13.25
N ILE A 75 7.11 -0.44 -12.05
CA ILE A 75 7.52 0.40 -10.93
C ILE A 75 8.81 -0.10 -10.32
N LYS A 76 8.91 -1.39 -10.02
CA LYS A 76 10.03 -1.96 -9.25
C LYS A 76 11.09 -2.66 -10.09
N TYR A 77 10.77 -3.14 -11.28
CA TYR A 77 11.69 -3.90 -12.12
C TYR A 77 12.43 -5.01 -11.35
N ARG A 78 11.71 -5.69 -10.42
CA ARG A 78 12.26 -6.74 -9.58
C ARG A 78 12.08 -8.10 -10.24
N ASP A 79 12.95 -9.03 -9.87
CA ASP A 79 12.77 -10.43 -10.22
C ASP A 79 11.47 -10.97 -9.64
N PHE A 80 10.78 -11.82 -10.40
CA PHE A 80 9.45 -12.36 -10.06
C PHE A 80 9.42 -13.17 -8.75
N TRP A 81 10.58 -13.64 -8.28
CA TRP A 81 10.72 -14.42 -7.05
C TRP A 81 10.87 -13.56 -5.78
N MET A 82 11.05 -12.25 -5.92
CA MET A 82 11.09 -11.33 -4.77
C MET A 82 9.67 -11.01 -4.27
N PRO A 83 9.25 -11.53 -3.10
CA PRO A 83 7.89 -11.33 -2.62
C PRO A 83 7.66 -9.89 -2.18
N PHE A 84 6.43 -9.42 -2.37
CA PHE A 84 5.92 -8.27 -1.65
C PHE A 84 5.46 -8.67 -0.25
N THR A 85 5.34 -7.70 0.64
CA THR A 85 4.97 -7.93 2.02
C THR A 85 3.54 -7.44 2.29
N PRO A 86 2.78 -8.12 3.16
CA PRO A 86 1.48 -7.62 3.58
C PRO A 86 1.58 -6.64 4.74
N SER A 87 0.73 -5.61 4.73
CA SER A 87 0.27 -4.95 5.93
C SER A 87 -1.10 -5.50 6.29
N MET A 88 -1.28 -5.91 7.53
CA MET A 88 -2.52 -6.53 7.99
C MET A 88 -2.92 -6.01 9.36
N MET A 89 -4.21 -5.95 9.61
CA MET A 89 -4.72 -5.68 10.95
C MET A 89 -4.17 -6.75 11.91
N LYS A 90 -3.89 -6.37 13.17
CA LYS A 90 -3.35 -7.32 14.17
C LYS A 90 -4.29 -8.53 14.35
N GLU A 91 -5.58 -8.30 14.32
CA GLU A 91 -6.62 -9.33 14.45
C GLU A 91 -6.62 -10.30 13.24
N GLU A 92 -6.33 -9.78 12.04
CA GLU A 92 -6.18 -10.61 10.85
C GLU A 92 -4.91 -11.47 10.93
N ALA A 93 -3.81 -10.92 11.44
CA ALA A 93 -2.59 -11.69 11.65
C ALA A 93 -2.87 -12.93 12.51
N ASP A 94 -3.58 -12.76 13.61
CA ASP A 94 -3.94 -13.89 14.50
C ASP A 94 -4.83 -14.95 13.80
N ARG A 95 -5.62 -14.53 12.80
CA ARG A 95 -6.45 -15.42 11.99
C ARG A 95 -5.65 -16.15 10.91
N LEU A 96 -4.74 -15.46 10.22
CA LEU A 96 -4.11 -15.94 8.99
C LEU A 96 -2.79 -16.66 9.18
N ILE A 97 -2.00 -16.31 10.20
CA ILE A 97 -0.64 -16.82 10.36
C ILE A 97 -0.48 -17.80 11.53
N GLU A 98 0.53 -18.66 11.43
CA GLU A 98 0.98 -19.49 12.53
C GLU A 98 1.87 -18.67 13.46
N ASN A 99 1.35 -18.28 14.62
CA ASN A 99 2.05 -17.46 15.61
C ASN A 99 1.86 -18.00 17.03
N PRO A 100 2.36 -19.22 17.33
CA PRO A 100 2.12 -19.86 18.63
C PRO A 100 2.77 -19.12 19.81
N LYS A 101 3.75 -18.24 19.54
CA LYS A 101 4.41 -17.41 20.56
C LYS A 101 3.72 -16.07 20.80
N GLY A 102 2.67 -15.75 20.06
CA GLY A 102 1.98 -14.46 20.16
C GLY A 102 2.85 -13.24 19.87
N LEU A 103 3.84 -13.37 18.97
CA LEU A 103 4.77 -12.29 18.65
C LEU A 103 4.05 -11.15 17.94
N TYR A 104 4.38 -9.91 18.31
CA TYR A 104 3.95 -8.70 17.60
C TYR A 104 5.05 -8.23 16.65
N SER A 105 4.74 -8.10 15.36
CA SER A 105 5.71 -7.71 14.32
C SER A 105 5.19 -6.50 13.53
N PRO A 106 5.32 -5.26 14.06
CA PRO A 106 4.83 -4.06 13.39
C PRO A 106 5.75 -3.54 12.28
N PHE A 107 6.98 -4.07 12.14
CA PHE A 107 8.04 -3.50 11.29
C PHE A 107 8.51 -4.41 10.16
N MET A 108 7.74 -5.43 9.78
CA MET A 108 8.11 -6.38 8.71
C MET A 108 9.45 -7.09 8.95
N THR A 109 9.79 -7.42 10.21
CA THR A 109 11.09 -7.98 10.59
C THR A 109 11.06 -9.48 10.84
N LEU A 110 9.87 -10.05 11.08
CA LEU A 110 9.69 -11.47 11.36
C LEU A 110 8.91 -12.14 10.24
N ALA A 111 9.33 -13.35 9.86
CA ALA A 111 8.62 -14.22 8.93
C ALA A 111 7.74 -15.20 9.69
N PHE A 112 6.58 -15.51 9.13
CA PHE A 112 5.60 -16.44 9.67
C PHE A 112 5.05 -17.33 8.56
N ASP A 113 4.69 -18.55 8.88
CA ASP A 113 3.94 -19.41 7.98
C ASP A 113 2.48 -18.94 7.90
N LEU A 114 1.93 -18.91 6.68
CA LEU A 114 0.48 -18.80 6.50
C LEU A 114 -0.18 -20.13 6.88
N LYS A 115 -1.30 -20.06 7.60
CA LYS A 115 -2.16 -21.23 7.81
C LYS A 115 -2.62 -21.76 6.46
N GLN A 116 -2.71 -23.07 6.35
CA GLN A 116 -2.93 -23.76 5.09
C GLN A 116 -4.16 -23.25 4.32
N GLU A 117 -5.24 -22.98 5.03
CA GLU A 117 -6.49 -22.48 4.45
C GLU A 117 -6.41 -21.08 3.85
N PHE A 118 -5.38 -20.29 4.22
CA PHE A 118 -5.21 -18.90 3.72
C PHE A 118 -4.10 -18.74 2.67
N ARG A 119 -3.41 -19.81 2.31
CA ARG A 119 -2.31 -19.75 1.31
C ARG A 119 -2.73 -19.27 -0.06
N LEU A 120 -3.99 -19.43 -0.42
CA LEU A 120 -4.56 -18.93 -1.67
C LEU A 120 -5.27 -17.58 -1.52
N ALA A 121 -5.40 -17.06 -0.29
CA ALA A 121 -6.12 -15.81 -0.04
C ALA A 121 -5.32 -14.56 -0.40
N ILE A 122 -3.99 -14.61 -0.25
CA ILE A 122 -3.09 -13.46 -0.48
C ILE A 122 -1.87 -13.82 -1.33
N PRO A 123 -2.07 -14.41 -2.53
CA PRO A 123 -0.96 -14.91 -3.36
C PRO A 123 0.07 -13.84 -3.71
N ALA A 124 -0.36 -12.57 -3.84
CA ALA A 124 0.49 -11.45 -4.21
C ALA A 124 1.39 -10.93 -3.06
N ALA A 125 1.11 -11.29 -1.81
CA ALA A 125 1.81 -10.78 -0.63
C ALA A 125 2.42 -11.89 0.24
N GLN A 126 2.78 -13.01 -0.38
CA GLN A 126 3.47 -14.13 0.25
C GLN A 126 4.69 -14.57 -0.57
N HIS A 127 5.62 -15.26 0.04
CA HIS A 127 6.75 -15.82 -0.67
C HIS A 127 6.27 -16.94 -1.63
N PRO A 128 6.66 -16.90 -2.93
CA PRO A 128 6.08 -17.79 -3.93
C PRO A 128 6.37 -19.27 -3.70
N SER A 129 7.52 -19.59 -3.08
CA SER A 129 7.98 -20.97 -2.88
C SER A 129 7.43 -21.59 -1.59
N ASP A 130 7.74 -21.00 -0.43
CA ASP A 130 7.44 -21.60 0.88
C ASP A 130 6.14 -21.07 1.54
N LYS A 131 5.49 -20.07 0.91
CA LYS A 131 4.24 -19.47 1.38
C LYS A 131 4.35 -18.75 2.72
N THR A 132 5.56 -18.37 3.11
CA THR A 132 5.77 -17.51 4.28
C THR A 132 5.39 -16.07 3.97
N VAL A 133 5.09 -15.32 5.01
CA VAL A 133 4.81 -13.88 4.95
C VAL A 133 5.66 -13.13 5.98
N ARG A 134 6.00 -11.90 5.69
CA ARG A 134 6.72 -11.01 6.59
C ARG A 134 5.85 -9.77 6.87
N PRO A 135 4.81 -9.91 7.70
CA PRO A 135 3.77 -8.90 7.82
C PRO A 135 4.23 -7.70 8.62
N GLN A 136 3.64 -6.55 8.27
CA GLN A 136 3.40 -5.47 9.21
C GLN A 136 2.08 -5.79 9.93
N MET A 137 2.15 -6.12 11.21
CA MET A 137 0.96 -6.24 12.05
C MET A 137 0.61 -4.85 12.56
N LEU A 138 -0.53 -4.33 12.15
CA LEU A 138 -0.94 -2.96 12.42
C LEU A 138 -2.06 -2.94 13.45
N LYS A 139 -1.88 -2.15 14.51
CA LYS A 139 -2.95 -1.75 15.42
C LYS A 139 -3.42 -0.34 15.06
N ARG A 140 -4.65 -0.01 15.43
CA ARG A 140 -5.23 1.30 15.10
C ARG A 140 -4.42 2.46 15.69
N GLU A 141 -3.87 2.31 16.90
CA GLU A 141 -3.04 3.32 17.57
C GLU A 141 -1.73 3.61 16.84
N ASP A 142 -1.19 2.66 16.06
CA ASP A 142 0.09 2.83 15.36
C ASP A 142 -0.04 3.82 14.18
N ASN A 143 -1.10 3.68 13.39
CA ASN A 143 -1.40 4.54 12.24
C ASN A 143 -2.90 4.51 11.92
N PRO A 144 -3.72 5.35 12.58
CA PRO A 144 -5.18 5.29 12.47
C PRO A 144 -5.68 5.37 11.02
N GLY A 145 -5.20 6.34 10.22
CA GLY A 145 -5.67 6.51 8.84
C GLY A 145 -5.30 5.32 7.94
N TYR A 146 -4.15 4.70 8.15
CA TYR A 146 -3.78 3.50 7.40
C TYR A 146 -4.58 2.28 7.85
N TYR A 147 -4.79 2.13 9.15
CA TYR A 147 -5.64 1.08 9.71
C TYR A 147 -7.07 1.17 9.16
N ASP A 148 -7.64 2.39 9.10
CA ASP A 148 -9.00 2.60 8.60
C ASP A 148 -9.15 2.20 7.13
N ILE A 149 -8.14 2.42 6.29
CA ILE A 149 -8.12 1.92 4.90
C ILE A 149 -8.16 0.39 4.86
N ILE A 150 -7.33 -0.30 5.68
CA ILE A 150 -7.30 -1.77 5.72
C ILE A 150 -8.61 -2.32 6.30
N ALA A 151 -9.17 -1.64 7.30
CA ALA A 151 -10.46 -2.03 7.87
C ALA A 151 -11.60 -1.91 6.85
N ALA A 152 -11.66 -0.81 6.09
CA ALA A 152 -12.62 -0.64 5.01
C ALA A 152 -12.42 -1.69 3.89
N PHE A 153 -11.17 -2.02 3.57
CA PHE A 153 -10.88 -3.10 2.62
C PHE A 153 -11.37 -4.47 3.15
N ARG A 154 -11.25 -4.71 4.46
CA ARG A 154 -11.80 -5.92 5.10
C ARG A 154 -13.31 -6.00 4.97
N GLU A 155 -14.04 -4.90 5.21
CA GLU A 155 -15.50 -4.88 5.08
C GLU A 155 -15.97 -5.23 3.66
N ARG A 156 -15.20 -4.84 2.65
CA ARG A 156 -15.49 -5.14 1.24
C ARG A 156 -15.12 -6.56 0.82
N THR A 157 -14.01 -7.06 1.33
CA THR A 157 -13.37 -8.28 0.77
C THR A 157 -13.34 -9.48 1.72
N GLY A 158 -13.62 -9.26 3.00
CA GLY A 158 -13.45 -10.26 4.06
C GLY A 158 -12.00 -10.44 4.52
N LEU A 159 -11.04 -9.65 4.00
CA LEU A 159 -9.62 -9.73 4.32
C LEU A 159 -9.07 -8.38 4.78
N GLY A 160 -8.65 -8.28 6.03
CA GLY A 160 -7.98 -7.11 6.61
C GLY A 160 -6.48 -7.07 6.29
N VAL A 161 -6.15 -7.18 5.00
CA VAL A 161 -4.77 -7.28 4.50
C VAL A 161 -4.63 -6.52 3.20
N VAL A 162 -3.56 -5.76 3.03
CA VAL A 162 -3.17 -5.14 1.75
C VAL A 162 -1.71 -5.47 1.43
N LEU A 163 -1.37 -5.55 0.14
CA LEU A 163 0.02 -5.57 -0.29
C LEU A 163 0.63 -4.20 -0.02
N ASN A 164 1.84 -4.19 0.55
CA ASN A 164 2.58 -2.97 0.85
C ASN A 164 4.03 -3.09 0.35
N THR A 165 4.46 -2.09 -0.41
CA THR A 165 5.87 -1.90 -0.79
C THR A 165 6.25 -0.43 -0.69
N SER A 166 7.55 -0.12 -0.67
CA SER A 166 8.04 1.25 -0.55
C SER A 166 7.63 2.13 -1.74
N PHE A 167 7.32 3.39 -1.47
CA PHE A 167 7.00 4.36 -2.50
C PHE A 167 8.27 4.97 -3.09
N ASN A 168 8.78 4.33 -4.13
CA ASN A 168 9.92 4.75 -4.95
C ASN A 168 9.94 3.95 -6.25
N LEU A 169 10.61 4.44 -7.27
CA LEU A 169 11.00 3.64 -8.44
C LEU A 169 12.22 2.77 -8.14
N HIS A 170 12.50 1.83 -9.02
CA HIS A 170 13.68 0.97 -8.90
C HIS A 170 14.97 1.80 -8.87
N GLY A 171 15.82 1.52 -7.88
CA GLY A 171 17.11 2.20 -7.73
C GLY A 171 17.06 3.61 -7.13
N GLU A 172 15.85 4.15 -6.91
CA GLU A 172 15.67 5.45 -6.27
C GLU A 172 15.41 5.31 -4.76
N PRO A 173 15.69 6.35 -3.95
CA PRO A 173 15.31 6.39 -2.54
C PRO A 173 13.78 6.45 -2.40
N ILE A 174 13.28 6.14 -1.20
CA ILE A 174 11.87 6.38 -0.85
C ILE A 174 11.60 7.87 -0.92
N VAL A 175 10.47 8.26 -1.51
CA VAL A 175 10.06 9.65 -1.64
C VAL A 175 10.02 10.36 -0.28
N GLU A 176 10.63 11.55 -0.21
CA GLU A 176 10.68 12.34 1.02
C GLU A 176 9.67 13.50 1.00
N SER A 177 9.60 14.19 -0.13
CA SER A 177 8.78 15.39 -0.33
C SER A 177 7.54 15.13 -1.20
N PRO A 178 6.53 16.03 -1.19
CA PRO A 178 5.42 15.98 -2.13
C PRO A 178 5.86 16.01 -3.60
N GLU A 179 6.92 16.76 -3.92
CA GLU A 179 7.50 16.87 -5.26
C GLU A 179 8.07 15.51 -5.71
N ASP A 180 8.77 14.80 -4.83
CA ASP A 180 9.28 13.45 -5.11
C ASP A 180 8.12 12.48 -5.38
N ALA A 181 7.06 12.56 -4.56
CA ALA A 181 5.88 11.73 -4.71
C ALA A 181 5.20 11.96 -6.06
N ILE A 182 5.01 13.23 -6.44
CA ILE A 182 4.43 13.64 -7.73
C ILE A 182 5.34 13.19 -8.88
N SER A 183 6.64 13.45 -8.79
CA SER A 183 7.61 13.01 -9.80
C SER A 183 7.57 11.49 -10.02
N THR A 184 7.55 10.73 -8.93
CA THR A 184 7.45 9.26 -8.99
C THR A 184 6.11 8.81 -9.58
N PHE A 185 5.00 9.43 -9.20
CA PHE A 185 3.68 9.16 -9.78
C PHE A 185 3.67 9.42 -11.29
N LEU A 186 4.17 10.56 -11.74
CA LEU A 186 4.16 10.93 -13.17
C LEU A 186 5.00 9.98 -14.04
N ARG A 187 6.08 9.42 -13.50
CA ARG A 187 7.02 8.50 -14.18
C ARG A 187 6.68 7.01 -14.04
N SER A 188 5.59 6.68 -13.36
CA SER A 188 5.18 5.28 -13.09
C SER A 188 3.79 4.97 -13.59
N ASP A 189 3.37 3.71 -13.48
CA ASP A 189 2.01 3.23 -13.76
C ASP A 189 1.14 3.16 -12.49
N ILE A 190 1.41 4.00 -11.50
CA ILE A 190 0.56 4.14 -10.32
C ILE A 190 -0.75 4.81 -10.74
N ASP A 191 -1.89 4.27 -10.32
CA ASP A 191 -3.21 4.77 -10.70
C ASP A 191 -3.62 5.98 -9.88
N VAL A 192 -3.36 5.92 -8.57
CA VAL A 192 -3.78 6.94 -7.62
C VAL A 192 -2.61 7.35 -6.75
N LEU A 193 -2.35 8.66 -6.67
CA LEU A 193 -1.49 9.27 -5.66
C LEU A 193 -2.37 9.85 -4.56
N LEU A 194 -2.26 9.28 -3.37
CA LEU A 194 -3.06 9.60 -2.20
C LEU A 194 -2.24 10.42 -1.20
N PHE A 195 -2.62 11.67 -0.98
CA PHE A 195 -2.23 12.52 0.16
C PHE A 195 -3.30 12.47 1.25
N ASP A 196 -3.05 13.06 2.41
CA ASP A 196 -4.01 13.01 3.52
C ASP A 196 -5.34 13.71 3.21
N HIS A 197 -5.32 14.80 2.45
CA HIS A 197 -6.50 15.62 2.13
C HIS A 197 -6.91 15.60 0.66
N VAL A 198 -6.12 15.01 -0.24
CA VAL A 198 -6.43 14.95 -1.68
C VAL A 198 -5.89 13.68 -2.32
N ALA A 199 -6.61 13.14 -3.28
CA ALA A 199 -6.14 12.08 -4.15
C ALA A 199 -6.11 12.55 -5.61
N ILE A 200 -5.09 12.12 -6.35
CA ILE A 200 -4.88 12.41 -7.76
C ILE A 200 -4.94 11.10 -8.53
N SER A 201 -5.87 10.96 -9.46
CA SER A 201 -6.10 9.72 -10.21
C SER A 201 -5.94 9.92 -11.72
N ARG A 202 -5.35 8.90 -12.38
CA ARG A 202 -5.19 8.86 -13.85
C ARG A 202 -6.49 8.58 -14.59
N SER A 203 -7.39 7.84 -14.00
CA SER A 203 -8.73 7.55 -14.51
C SER A 203 -9.77 8.17 -13.61
N ASN A 204 -10.99 8.39 -14.13
CA ASN A 204 -12.11 8.73 -13.28
C ASN A 204 -12.45 7.47 -12.45
N PRO A 205 -12.00 7.35 -11.19
CA PRO A 205 -12.33 6.17 -10.42
C PRO A 205 -13.83 6.21 -10.18
N SER A 206 -14.48 5.07 -10.35
CA SER A 206 -15.93 4.93 -10.16
C SER A 206 -16.36 5.62 -8.86
N SER A 207 -17.27 6.55 -8.98
CA SER A 207 -17.89 7.30 -7.88
C SER A 207 -18.77 6.41 -7.01
#